data_9f44073a409a64b9d53025467ce23400
#
_entry.id   9f44073a409a64b9d53025467ce23400
#
_cell.length_a   1.000
_cell.length_b   1.000
_cell.length_c   1.000
_cell.angle_alpha   90.00
_cell.angle_beta   90.00
_cell.angle_gamma   90.00
#
_symmetry.space_group_name_H-M   'P 1'
#
loop_
_entity.id
_entity.type
_entity.pdbx_description
1 polymer ?
#
loop_
_entity_poly.entity_id
_entity_poly.type
_entity_poly.pdbx_seq_one_letter_code
_entity_poly.pdbx_strand_id
1 'polypeptide(L)'
;MFLPWENKSGLLVAFYVAATNGLGYIMILSLVAVTFSGHTKKMTCNAIFLIGYSLGQMLCTQFWKQKYRPRNMVPWIIQLCTYVSDIIIILTIMWYLARENKRRDAEKLATGEEYPEFGYIEHTQEDGSIVKLKVPIQFLDITDKENRAFRYPS
;
A
#
# COMPACT_ATOMS: atom_id res chain seq x y z
N MET A 1 25.64 5.04 -13.67
CA MET A 1 26.46 3.82 -13.61
C MET A 1 27.34 3.66 -14.84
N PHE A 2 26.81 3.77 -16.04
CA PHE A 2 27.53 3.64 -17.31
C PHE A 2 27.96 4.97 -17.94
N LEU A 3 27.45 6.10 -17.46
CA LEU A 3 27.77 7.42 -17.99
C LEU A 3 29.20 7.85 -17.58
N PRO A 4 29.97 8.46 -18.52
CA PRO A 4 31.25 9.07 -18.20
C PRO A 4 31.06 10.29 -17.28
N TRP A 5 32.05 10.56 -16.42
CA TRP A 5 32.02 11.67 -15.47
C TRP A 5 31.92 13.06 -16.11
N GLU A 6 32.31 13.16 -17.36
CA GLU A 6 32.26 14.41 -18.13
C GLU A 6 30.84 14.81 -18.53
N ASN A 7 29.91 13.84 -18.58
CA ASN A 7 28.53 14.09 -18.94
C ASN A 7 27.70 14.52 -17.73
N LYS A 8 27.95 15.76 -17.26
CA LYS A 8 27.28 16.35 -16.10
C LYS A 8 25.76 16.37 -16.22
N SER A 9 25.25 16.70 -17.42
CA SER A 9 23.81 16.76 -17.68
C SER A 9 23.15 15.40 -17.53
N GLY A 10 23.74 14.34 -18.06
CA GLY A 10 23.22 12.97 -17.92
C GLY A 10 23.23 12.47 -16.46
N LEU A 11 24.28 12.81 -15.70
CA LEU A 11 24.37 12.48 -14.28
C LEU A 11 23.30 13.22 -13.47
N LEU A 12 23.02 14.47 -13.81
CA LEU A 12 22.01 15.29 -13.15
C LEU A 12 20.60 14.74 -13.40
N VAL A 13 20.28 14.36 -14.64
CA VAL A 13 19.01 13.69 -14.97
C VAL A 13 18.87 12.37 -14.23
N ALA A 14 19.91 11.55 -14.19
CA ALA A 14 19.90 10.29 -13.44
C ALA A 14 19.66 10.51 -11.95
N PHE A 15 20.21 11.57 -11.37
CA PHE A 15 19.99 11.96 -9.98
C PHE A 15 18.53 12.36 -9.72
N TYR A 16 17.92 13.17 -10.58
CA TYR A 16 16.51 13.55 -10.47
C TYR A 16 15.58 12.34 -10.61
N VAL A 17 15.85 11.45 -11.56
CA VAL A 17 15.09 10.20 -11.70
C VAL A 17 15.22 9.33 -10.45
N ALA A 18 16.41 9.24 -9.86
CA ALA A 18 16.59 8.51 -8.61
C ALA A 18 15.84 9.16 -7.43
N ALA A 19 15.75 10.49 -7.37
CA ALA A 19 15.01 11.21 -6.33
C ALA A 19 13.49 10.97 -6.41
N THR A 20 12.96 10.63 -7.58
CA THR A 20 11.53 10.31 -7.80
C THR A 20 11.08 9.05 -7.03
N ASN A 21 12.00 8.24 -6.53
CA ASN A 21 11.69 7.06 -5.72
C ASN A 21 10.86 7.34 -4.47
N GLY A 22 10.97 8.53 -3.88
CA GLY A 22 10.15 8.92 -2.75
C GLY A 22 8.65 8.90 -3.06
N LEU A 23 8.26 9.09 -4.31
CA LEU A 23 6.87 9.03 -4.75
C LEU A 23 6.29 7.61 -4.64
N GLY A 24 7.09 6.57 -4.90
CA GLY A 24 6.67 5.19 -4.76
C GLY A 24 6.21 4.85 -3.34
N TYR A 25 6.92 5.36 -2.33
CA TYR A 25 6.53 5.21 -0.93
C TYR A 25 5.16 5.82 -0.63
N ILE A 26 4.92 7.05 -1.10
CA ILE A 26 3.64 7.75 -0.91
C ILE A 26 2.50 7.00 -1.61
N MET A 27 2.75 6.50 -2.83
CA MET A 27 1.76 5.72 -3.59
C MET A 27 1.38 4.43 -2.86
N ILE A 28 2.34 3.71 -2.28
CA ILE A 28 2.07 2.50 -1.51
C ILE A 28 1.27 2.82 -0.24
N LEU A 29 1.61 3.88 0.49
CA LEU A 29 0.82 4.32 1.64
C LEU A 29 -0.63 4.64 1.27
N SER A 30 -0.83 5.33 0.15
CA SER A 30 -2.16 5.62 -0.39
C SER A 30 -2.92 4.34 -0.75
N LEU A 31 -2.25 3.40 -1.41
CA LEU A 31 -2.84 2.10 -1.75
C LEU A 31 -3.27 1.33 -0.50
N VAL A 32 -2.43 1.26 0.52
CA VAL A 32 -2.75 0.65 1.81
C VAL A 32 -3.97 1.32 2.44
N ALA A 33 -4.02 2.67 2.41
CA ALA A 33 -5.13 3.43 2.99
C ALA A 33 -6.48 3.14 2.32
N VAL A 34 -6.49 2.82 1.03
CA VAL A 34 -7.73 2.57 0.26
C VAL A 34 -8.08 1.08 0.21
N THR A 35 -7.08 0.19 0.28
CA THR A 35 -7.29 -1.26 0.15
C THR A 35 -7.95 -1.88 1.38
N PHE A 36 -7.72 -1.34 2.57
CA PHE A 36 -8.26 -1.91 3.81
C PHE A 36 -9.52 -1.20 4.27
N SER A 37 -10.59 -1.97 4.49
CA SER A 37 -11.77 -1.54 5.24
C SER A 37 -11.52 -1.73 6.74
N GLY A 38 -12.10 -0.85 7.54
CA GLY A 38 -11.94 -0.85 9.00
C GLY A 38 -10.74 -0.01 9.47
N HIS A 39 -11.00 0.87 10.44
CA HIS A 39 -10.01 1.82 10.97
C HIS A 39 -8.84 1.12 11.66
N THR A 40 -9.14 0.17 12.54
CA THR A 40 -8.15 -0.57 13.33
C THR A 40 -7.19 -1.37 12.45
N LYS A 41 -7.72 -2.06 11.44
CA LYS A 41 -6.93 -2.84 10.47
C LYS A 41 -6.01 -1.93 9.65
N LYS A 42 -6.51 -0.80 9.18
CA LYS A 42 -5.74 0.20 8.44
C LYS A 42 -4.57 0.75 9.25
N MET A 43 -4.82 1.12 10.51
CA MET A 43 -3.78 1.63 11.40
C MET A 43 -2.69 0.59 11.67
N THR A 44 -3.08 -0.66 11.92
CA THR A 44 -2.14 -1.77 12.13
C THR A 44 -1.29 -2.03 10.89
N CYS A 45 -1.88 -2.06 9.70
CA CYS A 45 -1.15 -2.23 8.45
C CYS A 45 -0.15 -1.08 8.20
N ASN A 46 -0.55 0.17 8.46
CA ASN A 46 0.34 1.31 8.35
C ASN A 46 1.51 1.22 9.33
N ALA A 47 1.27 0.81 10.58
CA ALA A 47 2.32 0.64 11.58
C ALA A 47 3.33 -0.44 11.14
N ILE A 48 2.87 -1.59 10.66
CA ILE A 48 3.75 -2.66 10.15
C ILE A 48 4.55 -2.18 8.95
N PHE A 49 3.91 -1.42 8.04
CA PHE A 49 4.58 -0.86 6.88
C PHE A 49 5.70 0.12 7.26
N LEU A 50 5.46 1.01 8.25
CA LEU A 50 6.45 1.95 8.76
C LEU A 50 7.64 1.24 9.43
N ILE A 51 7.37 0.18 10.19
CA ILE A 51 8.43 -0.65 10.79
C ILE A 51 9.28 -1.28 9.69
N GLY A 52 8.65 -1.90 8.68
CA GLY A 52 9.35 -2.50 7.54
C GLY A 52 10.19 -1.48 6.77
N TYR A 53 9.65 -0.28 6.54
CA TYR A 53 10.37 0.83 5.91
C TYR A 53 11.62 1.24 6.72
N SER A 54 11.48 1.41 8.03
CA SER A 54 12.59 1.80 8.92
C SER A 54 13.71 0.74 8.93
N LEU A 55 13.35 -0.54 8.99
CA LEU A 55 14.31 -1.65 8.88
C LEU A 55 15.02 -1.66 7.54
N GLY A 56 14.28 -1.43 6.45
CA GLY A 56 14.85 -1.31 5.10
C GLY A 56 15.87 -0.18 4.99
N GLN A 57 15.59 0.98 5.58
CA GLN A 57 16.52 2.12 5.63
C GLN A 57 17.80 1.78 6.38
N MET A 58 17.70 1.10 7.53
CA MET A 58 18.87 0.66 8.30
C MET A 58 19.74 -0.31 7.49
N LEU A 59 19.13 -1.27 6.80
CA LEU A 59 19.85 -2.23 5.97
C LEU A 59 20.49 -1.57 4.75
N CYS A 60 19.81 -0.61 4.13
CA CYS A 60 20.29 0.10 2.95
C CYS A 60 21.64 0.78 3.20
N THR A 61 21.83 1.40 4.38
CA THR A 61 23.09 2.08 4.73
C THR A 61 24.27 1.13 4.77
N GLN A 62 24.06 -0.16 5.07
CA GLN A 62 25.12 -1.16 5.14
C GLN A 62 25.69 -1.55 3.77
N PHE A 63 24.97 -1.28 2.69
CA PHE A 63 25.43 -1.60 1.33
C PHE A 63 26.38 -0.53 0.78
N TRP A 64 26.33 0.70 1.29
CA TRP A 64 27.16 1.83 0.83
C TRP A 64 28.53 1.85 1.52
N LYS A 65 29.35 0.83 1.27
CA LYS A 65 30.70 0.72 1.84
C LYS A 65 31.74 1.42 0.96
N GLN A 66 32.76 2.00 1.58
CA GLN A 66 33.91 2.64 0.88
C GLN A 66 34.61 1.69 -0.09
N LYS A 67 34.58 0.39 0.18
CA LYS A 67 35.14 -0.69 -0.66
C LYS A 67 34.64 -0.63 -2.12
N TYR A 68 33.44 -0.13 -2.37
CA TYR A 68 32.82 -0.10 -3.70
C TYR A 68 33.04 1.19 -4.48
N ARG A 69 33.78 2.16 -3.90
CA ARG A 69 34.18 3.37 -4.60
C ARG A 69 35.15 3.06 -5.77
N PRO A 70 35.17 3.88 -6.84
CA PRO A 70 34.45 5.16 -6.96
C PRO A 70 33.05 5.06 -7.54
N ARG A 71 32.65 3.97 -8.19
CA ARG A 71 31.39 3.87 -8.93
C ARG A 71 30.23 3.22 -8.18
N ASN A 72 30.48 2.64 -7.00
CA ASN A 72 29.45 1.99 -6.16
C ASN A 72 28.55 1.00 -6.95
N MET A 73 29.15 0.19 -7.82
CA MET A 73 28.42 -0.70 -8.73
C MET A 73 27.50 -1.67 -8.02
N VAL A 74 27.99 -2.28 -6.92
CA VAL A 74 27.23 -3.27 -6.15
C VAL A 74 25.96 -2.68 -5.52
N PRO A 75 26.03 -1.54 -4.78
CA PRO A 75 24.82 -0.89 -4.28
C PRO A 75 23.80 -0.55 -5.37
N TRP A 76 24.26 -0.07 -6.53
CA TRP A 76 23.36 0.26 -7.64
C TRP A 76 22.66 -0.96 -8.23
N ILE A 77 23.36 -2.09 -8.35
CA ILE A 77 22.75 -3.34 -8.82
C ILE A 77 21.70 -3.83 -7.82
N ILE A 78 22.00 -3.82 -6.51
CA ILE A 78 21.05 -4.19 -5.47
C ILE A 78 19.80 -3.29 -5.56
N GLN A 79 20.00 -1.97 -5.71
CA GLN A 79 18.90 -1.01 -5.84
C GLN A 79 18.03 -1.30 -7.06
N LEU A 80 18.62 -1.63 -8.20
CA LEU A 80 17.88 -1.97 -9.41
C LEU A 80 17.06 -3.26 -9.22
N CYS A 81 17.66 -4.27 -8.60
CA CYS A 81 16.95 -5.52 -8.30
C CYS A 81 15.77 -5.31 -7.36
N THR A 82 15.92 -4.46 -6.33
CA THR A 82 14.81 -4.10 -5.43
C THR A 82 13.67 -3.42 -6.20
N TYR A 83 13.95 -2.49 -7.09
CA TYR A 83 12.91 -1.82 -7.88
C TYR A 83 12.13 -2.79 -8.77
N VAL A 84 12.84 -3.71 -9.43
CA VAL A 84 12.18 -4.74 -10.23
C VAL A 84 11.29 -5.63 -9.36
N SER A 85 11.77 -6.01 -8.16
CA SER A 85 10.98 -6.79 -7.21
C SER A 85 9.74 -6.04 -6.74
N ASP A 86 9.86 -4.75 -6.44
CA ASP A 86 8.74 -3.90 -6.01
C ASP A 86 7.65 -3.82 -7.09
N ILE A 87 8.03 -3.62 -8.34
CA ILE A 87 7.09 -3.60 -9.47
C ILE A 87 6.34 -4.94 -9.57
N ILE A 88 7.04 -6.06 -9.48
CA ILE A 88 6.42 -7.39 -9.55
C ILE A 88 5.43 -7.60 -8.40
N ILE A 89 5.80 -7.19 -7.18
CA ILE A 89 4.94 -7.30 -5.99
C ILE A 89 3.67 -6.46 -6.17
N ILE A 90 3.81 -5.20 -6.59
CA ILE A 90 2.65 -4.30 -6.80
C ILE A 90 1.71 -4.87 -7.86
N LEU A 91 2.23 -5.30 -9.00
CA LEU A 91 1.42 -5.91 -10.07
C LEU A 91 0.70 -7.18 -9.60
N THR A 92 1.37 -8.00 -8.79
CA THR A 92 0.78 -9.22 -8.22
C THR A 92 -0.37 -8.86 -7.26
N ILE A 93 -0.19 -7.86 -6.41
CA ILE A 93 -1.24 -7.39 -5.49
C ILE A 93 -2.42 -6.84 -6.29
N MET A 94 -2.20 -5.97 -7.26
CA MET A 94 -3.27 -5.42 -8.11
C MET A 94 -4.04 -6.51 -8.85
N TRP A 95 -3.33 -7.47 -9.42
CA TRP A 95 -3.94 -8.62 -10.08
C TRP A 95 -4.80 -9.45 -9.11
N TYR A 96 -4.28 -9.70 -7.90
CA TYR A 96 -5.02 -10.43 -6.86
C TYR A 96 -6.29 -9.69 -6.45
N LEU A 97 -6.21 -8.37 -6.22
CA LEU A 97 -7.36 -7.54 -5.83
C LEU A 97 -8.41 -7.48 -6.94
N ALA A 98 -7.98 -7.34 -8.20
CA ALA A 98 -8.88 -7.36 -9.35
C ALA A 98 -9.58 -8.72 -9.51
N ARG A 99 -8.87 -9.82 -9.27
CA ARG A 99 -9.45 -11.17 -9.27
C ARG A 99 -10.47 -11.34 -8.15
N GLU A 100 -10.17 -10.83 -6.95
CA GLU A 100 -11.07 -10.89 -5.81
C GLU A 100 -12.35 -10.07 -6.07
N ASN A 101 -12.23 -8.89 -6.69
CA ASN A 101 -13.39 -8.11 -7.09
C ASN A 101 -14.29 -8.87 -8.06
N LYS A 102 -13.71 -9.49 -9.09
CA LYS A 102 -14.46 -10.33 -10.04
C LYS A 102 -15.17 -11.50 -9.36
N ARG A 103 -14.52 -12.14 -8.38
CA ARG A 103 -15.12 -13.21 -7.61
C ARG A 103 -16.33 -12.71 -6.82
N ARG A 104 -16.22 -11.58 -6.15
CA ARG A 104 -17.31 -10.96 -5.38
C ARG A 104 -18.47 -10.53 -6.26
N ASP A 105 -18.20 -10.06 -7.48
CA ASP A 105 -19.24 -9.70 -8.44
C ASP A 105 -19.98 -10.93 -8.95
N ALA A 106 -19.27 -12.02 -9.21
CA ALA A 106 -19.89 -13.29 -9.59
C ALA A 106 -20.74 -13.89 -8.45
N GLU A 107 -20.28 -13.84 -7.21
CA GLU A 107 -21.03 -14.26 -6.03
C GLU A 107 -22.33 -13.44 -5.88
N LYS A 108 -22.25 -12.11 -6.05
CA LYS A 108 -23.41 -11.21 -6.01
C LYS A 108 -24.46 -11.57 -7.06
N LEU A 109 -24.02 -11.84 -8.30
CA LEU A 109 -24.90 -12.25 -9.39
C LEU A 109 -25.56 -13.62 -9.15
N ALA A 110 -24.83 -14.55 -8.53
CA ALA A 110 -25.33 -15.90 -8.27
C ALA A 110 -26.33 -15.95 -7.10
N THR A 111 -26.12 -15.13 -6.07
CA THR A 111 -26.96 -15.11 -4.87
C THR A 111 -28.16 -14.18 -5.00
N GLY A 112 -28.09 -13.16 -5.88
CA GLY A 112 -29.15 -12.15 -6.04
C GLY A 112 -29.36 -11.26 -4.82
N GLU A 113 -28.49 -11.34 -3.80
CA GLU A 113 -28.59 -10.56 -2.58
C GLU A 113 -28.00 -9.16 -2.78
N GLU A 114 -28.79 -8.13 -2.48
CA GLU A 114 -28.26 -6.78 -2.29
C GLU A 114 -27.62 -6.70 -0.91
N TYR A 115 -26.30 -6.43 -0.90
CA TYR A 115 -25.62 -6.19 0.36
C TYR A 115 -26.10 -4.90 1.02
N PRO A 116 -26.33 -4.90 2.33
CA PRO A 116 -26.80 -3.70 3.01
C PRO A 116 -25.79 -2.56 2.88
N GLU A 117 -26.27 -1.40 2.43
CA GLU A 117 -25.45 -0.18 2.35
C GLU A 117 -25.23 0.48 3.71
N PHE A 118 -26.07 0.12 4.69
CA PHE A 118 -26.09 0.72 6.02
C PHE A 118 -25.98 -0.35 7.09
N GLY A 119 -25.27 -0.03 8.15
CA GLY A 119 -25.23 -0.80 9.38
C GLY A 119 -25.70 0.05 10.57
N TYR A 120 -25.71 -0.53 11.74
CA TYR A 120 -26.14 0.14 12.96
C TYR A 120 -24.99 0.19 13.96
N ILE A 121 -24.75 1.37 14.56
CA ILE A 121 -23.84 1.54 15.70
C ILE A 121 -24.71 1.80 16.93
N GLU A 122 -24.43 1.09 18.01
CA GLU A 122 -25.03 1.35 19.30
C GLU A 122 -24.30 2.52 19.95
N HIS A 123 -25.00 3.60 20.17
CA HIS A 123 -24.50 4.76 20.90
C HIS A 123 -25.25 4.89 22.21
N THR A 124 -24.51 4.87 23.32
CA THR A 124 -25.11 5.11 24.64
C THR A 124 -25.18 6.61 24.86
N GLN A 125 -26.38 7.12 25.05
CA GLN A 125 -26.59 8.52 25.42
C GLN A 125 -26.21 8.77 26.89
N GLU A 126 -26.09 10.04 27.27
CA GLU A 126 -25.73 10.44 28.65
C GLU A 126 -26.75 10.00 29.69
N ASP A 127 -27.99 9.73 29.26
CA ASP A 127 -29.08 9.19 30.11
C ASP A 127 -29.05 7.67 30.25
N GLY A 128 -28.04 6.97 29.68
CA GLY A 128 -27.89 5.53 29.71
C GLY A 128 -28.75 4.77 28.68
N SER A 129 -29.53 5.46 27.85
CA SER A 129 -30.29 4.82 26.78
C SER A 129 -29.40 4.44 25.60
N ILE A 130 -29.64 3.26 25.02
CA ILE A 130 -28.91 2.79 23.81
C ILE A 130 -29.74 3.16 22.59
N VAL A 131 -29.19 4.03 21.76
CA VAL A 131 -29.77 4.40 20.48
C VAL A 131 -29.00 3.77 19.33
N LYS A 132 -29.70 3.10 18.42
CA LYS A 132 -29.10 2.53 17.19
C LYS A 132 -29.07 3.61 16.11
N LEU A 133 -27.87 4.11 15.83
CA LEU A 133 -27.65 5.05 14.75
C LEU A 133 -27.38 4.28 13.45
N LYS A 134 -28.12 4.64 12.40
CA LYS A 134 -27.93 4.12 11.06
C LYS A 134 -26.75 4.85 10.40
N VAL A 135 -25.66 4.13 10.10
CA VAL A 135 -24.46 4.67 9.48
C VAL A 135 -24.13 3.88 8.21
N PRO A 136 -23.57 4.53 7.18
CA PRO A 136 -23.05 3.81 6.02
C PRO A 136 -22.02 2.77 6.44
N ILE A 137 -22.09 1.58 5.85
CA ILE A 137 -21.28 0.41 6.26
C ILE A 137 -19.76 0.66 6.12
N GLN A 138 -19.37 1.62 5.27
CA GLN A 138 -17.98 2.05 5.09
C GLN A 138 -17.36 2.73 6.33
N PHE A 139 -18.19 3.25 7.25
CA PHE A 139 -17.74 3.88 8.51
C PHE A 139 -17.75 2.92 9.70
N LEU A 140 -18.28 1.72 9.52
CA LEU A 140 -18.20 0.66 10.51
C LEU A 140 -16.80 0.03 10.50
N ASP A 141 -16.26 -0.26 11.68
CA ASP A 141 -14.96 -0.95 11.80
C ASP A 141 -15.12 -2.46 11.52
N ILE A 142 -15.69 -2.76 10.34
CA ILE A 142 -15.93 -4.12 9.87
C ILE A 142 -14.81 -4.49 8.91
N THR A 143 -14.36 -5.74 8.97
CA THR A 143 -13.32 -6.22 8.09
C THR A 143 -13.82 -6.32 6.65
N ASP A 144 -12.89 -6.20 5.68
CA ASP A 144 -13.18 -6.36 4.25
C ASP A 144 -13.76 -7.73 3.88
N LYS A 145 -13.59 -8.76 4.74
CA LYS A 145 -14.21 -10.08 4.58
C LYS A 145 -15.67 -10.10 5.00
N GLU A 146 -16.01 -9.35 6.02
CA GLU A 146 -17.39 -9.22 6.52
C GLU A 146 -18.18 -8.23 5.65
N ASN A 147 -17.53 -7.15 5.20
CA ASN A 147 -18.10 -6.18 4.29
C ASN A 147 -18.02 -6.68 2.84
N ARG A 148 -18.99 -7.48 2.42
CA ARG A 148 -19.10 -8.01 1.04
C ARG A 148 -19.39 -6.93 -0.02
N ALA A 149 -19.92 -5.77 0.39
CA ALA A 149 -20.15 -4.62 -0.49
C ALA A 149 -18.85 -3.87 -0.83
N PHE A 150 -17.78 -4.03 -0.01
CA PHE A 150 -16.51 -3.37 -0.24
C PHE A 150 -15.84 -3.86 -1.52
N ARG A 151 -15.39 -2.90 -2.36
CA ARG A 151 -14.61 -3.17 -3.58
C ARG A 151 -13.21 -2.61 -3.42
N TYR A 152 -12.24 -3.42 -3.78
CA TYR A 152 -10.84 -3.01 -3.77
C TYR A 152 -10.55 -2.08 -4.95
N PRO A 153 -9.61 -1.13 -4.81
CA PRO A 153 -9.14 -0.31 -5.92
C PRO A 153 -8.49 -1.21 -6.98
N SER A 154 -8.89 -1.01 -8.22
CA SER A 154 -8.37 -1.75 -9.38
C SER A 154 -7.70 -0.82 -10.36
#